data_c3c3394eda26d19b5643bdedbd2c7eb4
#
_entry.id   c3c3394eda26d19b5643bdedbd2c7eb4
#
_cell.length_a   1.000
_cell.length_b   1.000
_cell.length_c   1.000
_cell.angle_alpha   90.00
_cell.angle_beta   90.00
_cell.angle_gamma   90.00
#
_symmetry.space_group_name_H-M   'P 1'
#
loop_
_entity.id
_entity.type
_entity.pdbx_description
1 polymer ?
#
loop_
_entity_poly.entity_id
_entity_poly.type
_entity_poly.pdbx_seq_one_letter_code
_entity_poly.pdbx_strand_id
1 'polypeptide(L)'
;MADAALSLPVAPPLESFFAQTGDDPLAGAFPGKRAVHPFAGMAPVEAAEVPALWTALHGQKRSNRAVAYLHVPFCENHCLFCGFYQNAWRARDGAPYVDAVIAQLQAFANTPAAEGPPLQAVYLGGGTPTALAGRDLARLTAAIRRHLPLTPDCEIT
;
A
#
# COMPACT_ATOMS: atom_id res chain seq x y z
N MET A 1 33.42 -15.67 2.84
CA MET A 1 32.01 -15.68 2.44
C MET A 1 31.84 -14.47 1.54
N ALA A 2 31.57 -14.68 0.27
CA ALA A 2 31.53 -13.61 -0.72
C ALA A 2 30.24 -12.82 -0.58
N ASP A 3 30.41 -11.52 -0.44
CA ASP A 3 29.34 -10.52 -0.42
C ASP A 3 28.71 -10.48 -1.82
N ALA A 4 27.54 -11.11 -1.97
CA ALA A 4 26.76 -11.04 -3.20
C ALA A 4 26.05 -9.68 -3.20
N ALA A 5 26.73 -8.66 -3.70
CA ALA A 5 26.11 -7.37 -4.00
C ALA A 5 24.95 -7.62 -4.98
N LEU A 6 23.72 -7.48 -4.48
CA LEU A 6 22.49 -7.44 -5.29
C LEU A 6 22.62 -6.26 -6.26
N SER A 7 23.01 -6.53 -7.50
CA SER A 7 22.96 -5.54 -8.56
C SER A 7 21.48 -5.27 -8.87
N LEU A 8 20.98 -4.10 -8.47
CA LEU A 8 19.66 -3.64 -8.87
C LEU A 8 19.58 -3.58 -10.41
N PRO A 9 18.51 -4.02 -11.03
CA PRO A 9 18.33 -3.90 -12.47
C PRO A 9 18.43 -2.42 -12.85
N VAL A 10 19.20 -2.14 -13.91
CA VAL A 10 19.34 -0.78 -14.45
C VAL A 10 17.94 -0.28 -14.84
N ALA A 11 17.55 0.84 -14.28
CA ALA A 11 16.27 1.45 -14.61
C ALA A 11 16.23 1.77 -16.12
N PRO A 12 15.12 1.48 -16.82
CA PRO A 12 14.99 1.82 -18.23
C PRO A 12 15.10 3.34 -18.43
N PRO A 13 15.59 3.82 -19.57
CA PRO A 13 15.71 5.26 -19.82
C PRO A 13 14.34 5.92 -19.77
N LEU A 14 14.29 7.17 -19.29
CA LEU A 14 13.05 7.92 -19.07
C LEU A 14 12.18 8.02 -20.33
N GLU A 15 12.83 8.16 -21.49
CA GLU A 15 12.17 8.23 -22.81
C GLU A 15 11.34 6.99 -23.13
N SER A 16 11.67 5.86 -22.53
CA SER A 16 10.92 4.61 -22.73
C SER A 16 9.53 4.62 -22.08
N PHE A 17 9.25 5.60 -21.24
CA PHE A 17 7.94 5.79 -20.59
C PHE A 17 7.05 6.80 -21.32
N PHE A 18 7.57 7.50 -22.32
CA PHE A 18 6.77 8.41 -23.13
C PHE A 18 6.03 7.66 -24.23
N ALA A 19 4.78 8.09 -24.47
CA ALA A 19 3.99 7.59 -25.59
C ALA A 19 4.68 7.95 -26.92
N GLN A 20 4.79 6.97 -27.80
CA GLN A 20 5.30 7.20 -29.16
C GLN A 20 4.16 7.78 -30.01
N THR A 21 4.45 8.87 -30.71
CA THR A 21 3.52 9.49 -31.67
C THR A 21 3.79 8.97 -33.07
N GLY A 22 2.76 8.52 -33.75
CA GLY A 22 2.80 8.03 -35.14
C GLY A 22 1.43 8.18 -35.75
N ASP A 23 1.22 7.53 -36.91
CA ASP A 23 -0.02 7.60 -37.67
C ASP A 23 -1.23 7.02 -36.91
N ASP A 24 -0.99 6.10 -35.98
CA ASP A 24 -2.01 5.60 -35.05
C ASP A 24 -1.48 5.69 -33.60
N PRO A 25 -1.67 6.84 -32.94
CA PRO A 25 -1.14 7.04 -31.59
C PRO A 25 -1.83 6.15 -30.55
N LEU A 26 -3.03 5.62 -30.79
CA LEU A 26 -3.72 4.72 -29.86
C LEU A 26 -3.17 3.30 -29.95
N ALA A 27 -2.85 2.83 -31.14
CA ALA A 27 -2.29 1.50 -31.34
C ALA A 27 -0.78 1.45 -31.14
N GLY A 28 -0.07 2.53 -31.53
CA GLY A 28 1.39 2.60 -31.54
C GLY A 28 2.04 3.32 -30.37
N ALA A 29 1.26 3.89 -29.44
CA ALA A 29 1.79 4.71 -28.34
C ALA A 29 2.86 4.01 -27.49
N PHE A 30 2.70 2.71 -27.27
CA PHE A 30 3.64 1.90 -26.50
C PHE A 30 3.95 0.58 -27.23
N PRO A 31 5.22 0.30 -27.54
CA PRO A 31 5.62 -0.89 -28.31
C PRO A 31 5.40 -2.22 -27.58
N GLY A 32 4.89 -2.19 -26.37
CA GLY A 32 4.52 -3.37 -25.58
C GLY A 32 3.92 -2.99 -24.25
N LYS A 33 3.22 -3.94 -23.61
CA LYS A 33 2.81 -3.80 -22.21
C LYS A 33 4.07 -3.78 -21.35
N ARG A 34 4.54 -2.61 -20.98
CA ARG A 34 5.48 -2.50 -19.86
C ARG A 34 4.65 -2.43 -18.60
N ALA A 35 4.64 -3.51 -17.84
CA ALA A 35 4.16 -3.46 -16.48
C ALA A 35 5.15 -2.58 -15.69
N VAL A 36 4.82 -1.31 -15.54
CA VAL A 36 5.49 -0.41 -14.59
C VAL A 36 5.02 -0.80 -13.19
N HIS A 37 4.94 -2.10 -12.91
CA HIS A 37 4.55 -2.55 -11.60
C HIS A 37 5.81 -2.61 -10.74
N PRO A 38 5.80 -2.00 -9.54
CA PRO A 38 6.95 -2.03 -8.65
C PRO A 38 7.38 -3.45 -8.23
N PHE A 39 6.57 -4.46 -8.56
CA PHE A 39 6.86 -5.87 -8.33
C PHE A 39 7.68 -6.57 -9.44
N ALA A 40 8.05 -5.87 -10.51
CA ALA A 40 8.95 -6.43 -11.49
C ALA A 40 10.31 -6.68 -10.80
N GLY A 41 10.72 -7.96 -10.71
CA GLY A 41 11.94 -8.37 -10.02
C GLY A 41 11.78 -8.74 -8.54
N MET A 42 10.57 -8.69 -7.98
CA MET A 42 10.28 -9.22 -6.65
C MET A 42 10.01 -10.73 -6.73
N ALA A 43 10.58 -11.48 -5.80
CA ALA A 43 10.23 -12.87 -5.57
C ALA A 43 9.15 -12.96 -4.47
N PRO A 44 8.19 -13.91 -4.58
CA PRO A 44 7.27 -14.16 -3.48
C PRO A 44 8.06 -14.64 -2.24
N VAL A 45 7.60 -14.22 -1.08
CA VAL A 45 8.11 -14.69 0.22
C VAL A 45 7.34 -15.96 0.59
N GLU A 46 8.06 -17.00 1.00
CA GLU A 46 7.44 -18.21 1.49
C GLU A 46 6.63 -17.95 2.77
N ALA A 47 5.44 -18.54 2.86
CA ALA A 47 4.52 -18.27 3.97
C ALA A 47 5.14 -18.51 5.35
N ALA A 48 6.06 -19.48 5.47
CA ALA A 48 6.77 -19.79 6.70
C ALA A 48 7.76 -18.71 7.13
N GLU A 49 8.26 -17.88 6.20
CA GLU A 49 9.22 -16.81 6.46
C GLU A 49 8.55 -15.48 6.86
N VAL A 50 7.28 -15.30 6.50
CA VAL A 50 6.54 -14.06 6.73
C VAL A 50 6.58 -13.59 8.19
N PRO A 51 6.36 -14.45 9.23
CA PRO A 51 6.40 -14.00 10.61
C PRO A 51 7.77 -13.47 11.06
N ALA A 52 8.84 -14.10 10.60
CA ALA A 52 10.20 -13.67 10.94
C ALA A 52 10.56 -12.34 10.27
N LEU A 53 10.25 -12.19 9.00
CA LEU A 53 10.43 -10.95 8.25
C LEU A 53 9.60 -9.81 8.82
N TRP A 54 8.34 -10.08 9.18
CA TRP A 54 7.47 -9.11 9.83
C TRP A 54 8.08 -8.59 11.13
N THR A 55 8.55 -9.51 11.99
CA THR A 55 9.21 -9.16 13.24
C THR A 55 10.48 -8.34 13.01
N ALA A 56 11.30 -8.73 12.06
CA ALA A 56 12.54 -8.03 11.73
C ALA A 56 12.27 -6.60 11.23
N LEU A 57 11.27 -6.42 10.36
CA LEU A 57 10.88 -5.10 9.83
C LEU A 57 10.34 -4.18 10.93
N HIS A 58 9.52 -4.70 11.83
CA HIS A 58 8.96 -3.91 12.92
C HIS A 58 9.95 -3.65 14.05
N GLY A 59 10.99 -4.48 14.17
CA GLY A 59 12.07 -4.34 15.15
C GLY A 59 13.09 -3.24 14.83
N GLN A 60 12.95 -2.54 13.71
CA GLN A 60 13.91 -1.51 13.29
C GLN A 60 13.24 -0.15 13.15
N LYS A 61 13.91 0.91 13.59
CA LYS A 61 13.49 2.28 13.29
C LYS A 61 13.52 2.53 11.79
N ARG A 62 12.49 3.18 11.28
CA ARG A 62 12.49 3.67 9.90
C ARG A 62 13.49 4.82 9.76
N SER A 63 14.38 4.75 8.77
CA SER A 63 15.35 5.79 8.47
C SER A 63 14.89 6.74 7.37
N ASN A 64 13.99 6.28 6.51
CA ASN A 64 13.52 7.01 5.33
C ASN A 64 12.11 7.58 5.52
N ARG A 65 11.78 8.56 4.68
CA ARG A 65 10.40 9.03 4.52
C ARG A 65 9.52 7.86 4.10
N ALA A 66 8.32 7.81 4.67
CA ALA A 66 7.37 6.75 4.39
C ALA A 66 5.95 7.31 4.35
N VAL A 67 5.07 6.54 3.76
CA VAL A 67 3.62 6.73 3.78
C VAL A 67 2.97 5.52 4.42
N ALA A 68 1.78 5.68 4.98
CA ALA A 68 0.98 4.55 5.43
C ALA A 68 -0.05 4.20 4.35
N TYR A 69 -0.23 2.91 4.11
CA TYR A 69 -1.29 2.38 3.26
C TYR A 69 -2.19 1.45 4.08
N LEU A 70 -3.48 1.77 4.11
CA LEU A 70 -4.49 0.94 4.74
C LEU A 70 -5.38 0.34 3.65
N HIS A 71 -5.38 -0.98 3.56
CA HIS A 71 -6.12 -1.69 2.53
C HIS A 71 -7.54 -2.00 2.98
N VAL A 72 -8.53 -1.44 2.29
CA VAL A 72 -9.96 -1.74 2.51
C VAL A 72 -10.43 -2.70 1.41
N PRO A 73 -10.58 -4.00 1.68
CA PRO A 73 -10.75 -5.03 0.65
C PRO A 73 -12.20 -5.20 0.15
N PHE A 74 -13.09 -4.25 0.39
CA PHE A 74 -14.52 -4.40 0.12
C PHE A 74 -15.00 -3.47 -0.98
N CYS A 75 -15.86 -3.98 -1.86
CA CYS A 75 -16.57 -3.20 -2.88
C CYS A 75 -18.04 -3.59 -2.92
N GLU A 76 -18.92 -2.61 -3.09
CA GLU A 76 -20.35 -2.88 -3.33
C GLU A 76 -20.57 -3.48 -4.72
N ASN A 77 -19.78 -3.04 -5.70
CA ASN A 77 -19.87 -3.49 -7.09
C ASN A 77 -18.50 -3.88 -7.63
N HIS A 78 -18.48 -4.88 -8.51
CA HIS A 78 -17.29 -5.24 -9.27
C HIS A 78 -17.24 -4.40 -10.56
N CYS A 79 -16.30 -3.46 -10.63
CA CYS A 79 -16.08 -2.65 -11.82
C CYS A 79 -15.53 -3.51 -12.97
N LEU A 80 -16.03 -3.33 -14.19
CA LEU A 80 -15.69 -4.16 -15.34
C LEU A 80 -14.19 -4.21 -15.67
N PHE A 81 -13.46 -3.16 -15.36
CA PHE A 81 -12.02 -3.03 -15.61
C PHE A 81 -11.13 -3.39 -14.40
N CYS A 82 -11.75 -3.75 -13.25
CA CYS A 82 -10.99 -3.91 -12.01
C CYS A 82 -10.37 -5.29 -11.89
N GLY A 83 -9.04 -5.35 -11.85
CA GLY A 83 -8.28 -6.56 -11.55
C GLY A 83 -8.04 -6.79 -10.04
N PHE A 84 -8.52 -5.91 -9.17
CA PHE A 84 -8.23 -5.93 -7.73
C PHE A 84 -9.42 -6.26 -6.85
N TYR A 85 -10.61 -6.49 -7.44
CA TYR A 85 -11.78 -6.89 -6.68
C TYR A 85 -11.54 -8.20 -5.94
N GLN A 86 -11.76 -8.20 -4.63
CA GLN A 86 -11.56 -9.39 -3.80
C GLN A 86 -12.82 -9.81 -3.05
N ASN A 87 -13.48 -8.86 -2.37
CA ASN A 87 -14.59 -9.16 -1.49
C ASN A 87 -15.79 -8.26 -1.74
N ALA A 88 -16.96 -8.88 -1.83
CA ALA A 88 -18.21 -8.13 -1.83
C ALA A 88 -18.43 -7.45 -0.47
N TRP A 89 -18.86 -6.18 -0.50
CA TRP A 89 -19.23 -5.47 0.70
C TRP A 89 -20.44 -6.09 1.37
N ARG A 90 -20.37 -6.25 2.67
CA ARG A 90 -21.50 -6.61 3.54
C ARG A 90 -21.44 -5.73 4.78
N ALA A 91 -22.54 -5.07 5.10
CA ALA A 91 -22.59 -4.13 6.23
C ALA A 91 -22.12 -4.72 7.57
N ARG A 92 -22.30 -6.03 7.77
CA ARG A 92 -21.84 -6.75 8.98
C ARG A 92 -20.32 -6.86 9.10
N ASP A 93 -19.59 -6.72 8.00
CA ASP A 93 -18.14 -6.92 7.97
C ASP A 93 -17.36 -5.63 8.31
N GLY A 94 -18.03 -4.46 8.22
CA GLY A 94 -17.38 -3.15 8.40
C GLY A 94 -16.81 -2.92 9.80
N ALA A 95 -17.63 -3.06 10.83
CA ALA A 95 -17.18 -2.81 12.20
C ALA A 95 -16.11 -3.79 12.67
N PRO A 96 -16.22 -5.12 12.47
CA PRO A 96 -15.14 -6.06 12.80
C PRO A 96 -13.84 -5.78 12.04
N TYR A 97 -13.94 -5.41 10.77
CA TYR A 97 -12.76 -5.01 9.98
C TYR A 97 -12.07 -3.78 10.59
N VAL A 98 -12.82 -2.73 10.91
CA VAL A 98 -12.27 -1.51 11.51
C VAL A 98 -11.65 -1.81 12.88
N ASP A 99 -12.27 -2.66 13.70
CA ASP A 99 -11.70 -3.10 14.98
C ASP A 99 -10.34 -3.80 14.78
N ALA A 100 -10.24 -4.68 13.80
CA ALA A 100 -8.99 -5.38 13.48
C ALA A 100 -7.89 -4.40 13.01
N VAL A 101 -8.22 -3.44 12.15
CA VAL A 101 -7.26 -2.43 11.68
C VAL A 101 -6.81 -1.52 12.83
N ILE A 102 -7.72 -1.10 13.70
CA ILE A 102 -7.36 -0.32 14.89
C ILE A 102 -6.40 -1.10 15.80
N ALA A 103 -6.65 -2.39 16.01
CA ALA A 103 -5.74 -3.24 16.77
C ALA A 103 -4.34 -3.34 16.13
N GLN A 104 -4.26 -3.43 14.79
CA GLN A 104 -2.98 -3.40 14.07
C GLN A 104 -2.26 -2.05 14.22
N LEU A 105 -2.96 -0.93 14.14
CA LEU A 105 -2.39 0.40 14.35
C LEU A 105 -1.84 0.55 15.78
N GLN A 106 -2.57 0.04 16.78
CA GLN A 106 -2.11 0.02 18.17
C GLN A 106 -0.85 -0.83 18.35
N ALA A 107 -0.83 -2.03 17.74
CA ALA A 107 0.34 -2.90 17.79
C ALA A 107 1.55 -2.24 17.11
N PHE A 108 1.37 -1.64 15.94
CA PHE A 108 2.43 -0.91 15.23
C PHE A 108 2.99 0.25 16.06
N ALA A 109 2.13 1.04 16.72
CA ALA A 109 2.54 2.18 17.54
C ALA A 109 3.52 1.81 18.67
N ASN A 110 3.54 0.54 19.09
CA ASN A 110 4.43 0.03 20.12
C ASN A 110 5.70 -0.64 19.55
N THR A 111 5.98 -0.46 18.26
CA THR A 111 7.17 -1.04 17.62
C THR A 111 8.24 0.03 17.34
N PRO A 112 9.54 -0.35 17.29
CA PRO A 112 10.58 0.56 16.85
C PRO A 112 10.33 1.19 15.48
N ALA A 113 9.62 0.51 14.58
CA ALA A 113 9.25 1.05 13.26
C ALA A 113 8.36 2.30 13.34
N ALA A 114 7.60 2.49 14.42
CA ALA A 114 6.81 3.71 14.64
C ALA A 114 7.68 4.92 15.00
N GLU A 115 8.90 4.72 15.50
CA GLU A 115 9.80 5.80 15.95
C GLU A 115 10.58 6.48 14.82
N GLY A 116 10.33 6.14 13.55
CA GLY A 116 10.99 6.74 12.41
C GLY A 116 10.50 8.17 12.09
N PRO A 117 10.98 8.76 10.98
CA PRO A 117 10.49 10.06 10.52
C PRO A 117 8.96 10.09 10.40
N PRO A 118 8.28 11.22 10.73
CA PRO A 118 6.84 11.32 10.64
C PRO A 118 6.32 11.04 9.22
N LEU A 119 5.14 10.44 9.15
CA LEU A 119 4.46 10.11 7.90
C LEU A 119 3.83 11.37 7.30
N GLN A 120 4.07 11.60 6.02
CA GLN A 120 3.55 12.77 5.29
C GLN A 120 2.20 12.50 4.64
N ALA A 121 1.88 11.22 4.40
CA ALA A 121 0.60 10.83 3.83
C ALA A 121 0.12 9.49 4.38
N VAL A 122 -1.20 9.36 4.46
CA VAL A 122 -1.91 8.10 4.71
C VAL A 122 -2.89 7.88 3.58
N TYR A 123 -2.80 6.75 2.92
CA TYR A 123 -3.67 6.38 1.82
C TYR A 123 -4.55 5.19 2.20
N LEU A 124 -5.86 5.39 2.14
CA LEU A 124 -6.84 4.32 2.26
C LEU A 124 -7.22 3.87 0.85
N GLY A 125 -6.93 2.64 0.50
CA GLY A 125 -7.12 2.14 -0.85
C GLY A 125 -7.58 0.69 -0.88
N GLY A 126 -7.54 0.10 -2.05
CA GLY A 126 -7.97 -1.28 -2.30
C GLY A 126 -9.30 -1.34 -3.03
N GLY A 127 -10.36 -1.73 -2.33
CA GLY A 127 -11.72 -1.73 -2.86
C GLY A 127 -12.36 -0.34 -2.81
N THR A 128 -13.31 -0.15 -1.89
CA THR A 128 -14.02 1.12 -1.74
C THR A 128 -14.00 1.54 -0.26
N PRO A 129 -13.02 2.34 0.18
CA PRO A 129 -12.95 2.78 1.58
C PRO A 129 -14.21 3.46 2.08
N THR A 130 -14.90 4.21 1.21
CA THR A 130 -16.16 4.90 1.51
C THR A 130 -17.39 3.99 1.58
N ALA A 131 -17.25 2.69 1.31
CA ALA A 131 -18.28 1.70 1.63
C ALA A 131 -18.42 1.47 3.14
N LEU A 132 -17.39 1.78 3.92
CA LEU A 132 -17.48 1.76 5.38
C LEU A 132 -18.52 2.76 5.87
N ALA A 133 -19.31 2.37 6.88
CA ALA A 133 -20.26 3.29 7.50
C ALA A 133 -19.53 4.53 8.05
N GLY A 134 -20.16 5.70 7.98
CA GLY A 134 -19.53 6.96 8.39
C GLY A 134 -18.96 6.93 9.81
N ARG A 135 -19.65 6.27 10.76
CA ARG A 135 -19.18 6.06 12.14
C ARG A 135 -17.87 5.24 12.19
N ASP A 136 -17.77 4.21 11.34
CA ASP A 136 -16.63 3.31 11.32
C ASP A 136 -15.43 3.98 10.63
N LEU A 137 -15.68 4.75 9.58
CA LEU A 137 -14.66 5.58 8.93
C LEU A 137 -14.14 6.67 9.90
N ALA A 138 -14.99 7.30 10.68
CA ALA A 138 -14.60 8.27 11.71
C ALA A 138 -13.73 7.62 12.80
N ARG A 139 -14.10 6.42 13.28
CA ARG A 139 -13.29 5.65 14.24
C ARG A 139 -11.91 5.32 13.68
N LEU A 140 -11.86 4.85 12.44
CA LEU A 140 -10.61 4.52 11.76
C LEU A 140 -9.72 5.76 11.61
N THR A 141 -10.28 6.87 11.16
CA THR A 141 -9.54 8.13 11.01
C THR A 141 -9.02 8.65 12.35
N ALA A 142 -9.81 8.55 13.42
CA ALA A 142 -9.35 8.91 14.76
C ALA A 142 -8.21 8.01 15.24
N ALA A 143 -8.27 6.72 14.96
CA ALA A 143 -7.19 5.77 15.30
C ALA A 143 -5.91 6.04 14.50
N ILE A 144 -6.01 6.33 13.21
CA ILE A 144 -4.88 6.75 12.37
C ILE A 144 -4.16 7.95 13.01
N ARG A 145 -4.89 9.00 13.34
CA ARG A 145 -4.33 10.21 13.96
C ARG A 145 -3.73 9.96 15.35
N ARG A 146 -4.26 8.98 16.08
CA ARG A 146 -3.79 8.66 17.43
C ARG A 146 -2.54 7.80 17.45
N HIS A 147 -2.43 6.85 16.52
CA HIS A 147 -1.46 5.76 16.59
C HIS A 147 -0.32 5.86 15.57
N LEU A 148 -0.47 6.67 14.52
CA LEU A 148 0.58 6.89 13.55
C LEU A 148 1.33 8.20 13.83
N PRO A 149 2.67 8.21 13.68
CA PRO A 149 3.49 9.41 13.80
C PRO A 149 3.31 10.30 12.54
N LEU A 150 2.29 11.11 12.53
CA LEU A 150 1.94 11.95 11.38
C LEU A 150 2.62 13.32 11.45
N THR A 151 2.95 13.91 10.29
CA THR A 151 3.29 15.34 10.22
C THR A 151 2.04 16.18 10.50
N PRO A 152 2.19 17.46 10.94
CA PRO A 152 1.05 18.34 11.18
C PRO A 152 0.17 18.57 9.95
N ASP A 153 0.77 18.53 8.77
CA ASP A 153 0.17 18.71 7.44
C ASP A 153 -0.07 17.38 6.69
N CYS A 154 -0.06 16.25 7.41
CA CYS A 154 -0.23 14.94 6.81
C CYS A 154 -1.54 14.83 6.01
N GLU A 155 -1.42 14.48 4.74
CA GLU A 155 -2.57 14.18 3.89
C GLU A 155 -3.15 12.80 4.23
N ILE A 156 -4.47 12.73 4.40
CA ILE A 156 -5.21 11.46 4.57
C ILE A 156 -6.21 11.36 3.43
N THR A 157 -5.95 10.48 2.48
CA THR A 157 -6.76 10.28 1.25
C THR A 157 -7.42 8.91 1.25
#